data_f83464e8035956667ee0e07f7da8a6a8
#
_entry.id   f83464e8035956667ee0e07f7da8a6a8
#
_cell.length_a   1.000
_cell.length_b   1.000
_cell.length_c   1.000
_cell.angle_alpha   90.00
_cell.angle_beta   90.00
_cell.angle_gamma   90.00
#
_symmetry.space_group_name_H-M   'P 1'
#
loop_
_entity.id
_entity.type
_entity.pdbx_description
1 polymer ?
#
loop_
_entity_poly.entity_id
_entity_poly.type
_entity_poly.pdbx_seq_one_letter_code
_entity_poly.pdbx_strand_id
1 'polypeptide(L)'
;MKKLTILLTALALVVLAACGGKDPAPAGYDPETTSKALLESGAFEQELSQLDADMVSAYLGLEDEPEAAAVYTSLEGGYEELAILTMADEDAAAAAKTAAEAHVAAQTETETEVQYKPEDLPKLKDAVVRQAGNTVVLVVAADYDAVSAVLDGSK
;
A
#
# COMPACT_ATOMS: atom_id res chain seq x y z
N MET A 1 -80.40 3.13 14.21
CA MET A 1 -79.16 2.71 14.92
C MET A 1 -78.24 2.04 13.91
N LYS A 2 -77.36 2.79 13.30
CA LYS A 2 -76.42 2.26 12.29
C LYS A 2 -75.02 2.39 12.85
N LYS A 3 -74.43 1.26 13.13
CA LYS A 3 -73.07 1.17 13.61
C LYS A 3 -72.10 1.40 12.41
N LEU A 4 -71.43 2.52 12.42
CA LEU A 4 -70.42 2.86 11.42
C LEU A 4 -69.06 2.26 11.87
N THR A 5 -68.68 1.19 11.22
CA THR A 5 -67.33 0.55 11.42
C THR A 5 -66.32 1.29 10.59
N ILE A 6 -65.47 2.03 11.24
CA ILE A 6 -64.35 2.70 10.60
C ILE A 6 -63.22 1.68 10.47
N LEU A 7 -62.91 1.27 9.24
CA LEU A 7 -61.79 0.42 8.88
C LEU A 7 -60.51 1.30 8.75
N LEU A 8 -59.67 1.20 9.74
CA LEU A 8 -58.39 1.91 9.75
C LEU A 8 -57.36 1.08 8.95
N THR A 9 -57.17 1.42 7.70
CA THR A 9 -56.09 0.86 6.87
C THR A 9 -54.76 1.53 7.24
N ALA A 10 -53.96 0.81 8.03
CA ALA A 10 -52.57 1.19 8.30
C ALA A 10 -51.73 0.95 7.05
N LEU A 11 -51.37 2.03 6.35
CA LEU A 11 -50.42 2.01 5.25
C LEU A 11 -49.01 1.94 5.84
N ALA A 12 -48.46 0.72 5.88
CA ALA A 12 -47.06 0.51 6.24
C ALA A 12 -46.18 1.02 5.10
N LEU A 13 -45.59 2.20 5.28
CA LEU A 13 -44.47 2.66 4.44
C LEU A 13 -43.24 1.81 4.76
N VAL A 14 -42.95 0.84 3.90
CA VAL A 14 -41.66 0.18 3.89
C VAL A 14 -40.67 1.15 3.25
N VAL A 15 -39.92 1.86 4.08
CA VAL A 15 -38.73 2.60 3.67
C VAL A 15 -37.66 1.54 3.36
N LEU A 16 -37.52 1.17 2.09
CA LEU A 16 -36.33 0.49 1.63
C LEU A 16 -35.18 1.50 1.73
N ALA A 17 -34.45 1.46 2.86
CA ALA A 17 -33.12 1.99 2.94
C ALA A 17 -32.27 1.15 1.99
N ALA A 18 -32.10 1.64 0.77
CA ALA A 18 -31.03 1.19 -0.10
C ALA A 18 -29.71 1.62 0.57
N CYS A 19 -29.22 0.79 1.48
CA CYS A 19 -27.82 0.77 1.83
C CYS A 19 -27.09 0.35 0.55
N GLY A 20 -26.64 1.34 -0.24
CA GLY A 20 -25.59 1.14 -1.20
C GLY A 20 -24.38 0.64 -0.39
N GLY A 21 -24.21 -0.67 -0.34
CA GLY A 21 -23.02 -1.28 0.21
C GLY A 21 -21.84 -0.81 -0.64
N LYS A 22 -21.11 0.22 -0.17
CA LYS A 22 -19.73 0.32 -0.49
C LYS A 22 -19.11 -0.94 0.11
N ASP A 23 -18.53 -1.79 -0.72
CA ASP A 23 -17.65 -2.83 -0.23
C ASP A 23 -16.67 -2.15 0.74
N PRO A 24 -16.41 -2.73 1.93
CA PRO A 24 -15.45 -2.14 2.85
C PRO A 24 -14.17 -1.91 2.05
N ALA A 25 -13.65 -0.68 2.11
CA ALA A 25 -12.36 -0.37 1.52
C ALA A 25 -11.36 -1.45 1.99
N PRO A 26 -10.50 -1.98 1.10
CA PRO A 26 -9.54 -2.99 1.50
C PRO A 26 -8.80 -2.48 2.73
N ALA A 27 -8.66 -3.35 3.73
CA ALA A 27 -7.93 -3.03 4.95
C ALA A 27 -6.53 -2.54 4.52
N GLY A 28 -6.13 -1.36 5.02
CA GLY A 28 -4.83 -0.77 4.68
C GLY A 28 -3.67 -1.64 5.17
N TYR A 29 -2.48 -1.36 4.66
CA TYR A 29 -1.25 -1.98 5.12
C TYR A 29 -0.75 -1.26 6.38
N ASP A 30 -0.69 -1.94 7.51
CA ASP A 30 -0.09 -1.38 8.73
C ASP A 30 1.45 -1.37 8.60
N PRO A 31 2.12 -0.21 8.77
CA PRO A 31 3.56 -0.12 8.55
C PRO A 31 4.40 -1.07 9.40
N GLU A 32 4.05 -1.26 10.67
CA GLU A 32 4.83 -2.10 11.59
C GLU A 32 4.63 -3.59 11.33
N THR A 33 3.39 -4.03 11.27
CA THR A 33 3.07 -5.46 11.13
C THR A 33 3.37 -5.98 9.74
N THR A 34 3.07 -5.20 8.69
CA THR A 34 3.31 -5.60 7.30
C THR A 34 4.81 -5.59 6.97
N SER A 35 5.57 -4.59 7.43
CA SER A 35 7.01 -4.57 7.20
C SER A 35 7.70 -5.76 7.89
N LYS A 36 7.33 -6.05 9.13
CA LYS A 36 7.85 -7.21 9.85
C LYS A 36 7.56 -8.51 9.10
N ALA A 37 6.31 -8.71 8.66
CA ALA A 37 5.94 -9.91 7.94
C ALA A 37 6.71 -10.06 6.61
N LEU A 38 6.94 -8.97 5.87
CA LEU A 38 7.73 -8.97 4.65
C LEU A 38 9.21 -9.27 4.92
N LEU A 39 9.81 -8.65 5.95
CA LEU A 39 11.21 -8.91 6.32
C LEU A 39 11.43 -10.37 6.77
N GLU A 40 10.46 -10.98 7.42
CA GLU A 40 10.52 -12.38 7.88
C GLU A 40 10.12 -13.40 6.79
N SER A 41 9.57 -12.95 5.65
CA SER A 41 9.04 -13.84 4.61
C SER A 41 10.12 -14.56 3.78
N GLY A 42 11.36 -14.08 3.83
CA GLY A 42 12.44 -14.56 2.96
C GLY A 42 12.42 -13.96 1.56
N ALA A 43 11.63 -12.90 1.33
CA ALA A 43 11.53 -12.22 0.03
C ALA A 43 12.82 -11.49 -0.38
N PHE A 44 13.66 -11.12 0.58
CA PHE A 44 14.87 -10.35 0.37
C PHE A 44 16.12 -11.21 0.48
N GLU A 45 17.07 -11.02 -0.43
CA GLU A 45 18.40 -11.65 -0.39
C GLU A 45 19.42 -10.75 0.29
N GLN A 46 19.18 -9.43 0.26
CA GLN A 46 20.06 -8.42 0.83
C GLN A 46 19.64 -8.07 2.26
N GLU A 47 20.61 -7.66 3.08
CA GLU A 47 20.31 -7.14 4.40
C GLU A 47 19.73 -5.72 4.26
N LEU A 48 18.53 -5.51 4.83
CA LEU A 48 17.84 -4.23 4.81
C LEU A 48 17.97 -3.54 6.17
N SER A 49 18.16 -2.23 6.14
CA SER A 49 18.18 -1.35 7.32
C SER A 49 17.08 -0.32 7.24
N GLN A 50 16.49 -0.02 8.39
CA GLN A 50 15.44 0.99 8.48
C GLN A 50 16.01 2.37 8.19
N LEU A 51 15.32 3.11 7.34
CA LEU A 51 15.61 4.51 7.05
C LEU A 51 15.02 5.41 8.15
N ASP A 52 15.75 6.47 8.51
CA ASP A 52 15.26 7.45 9.48
C ASP A 52 14.02 8.16 8.95
N ALA A 53 13.04 8.41 9.82
CA ALA A 53 11.72 8.93 9.44
C ALA A 53 11.79 10.29 8.71
N ASP A 54 12.72 11.14 9.10
CA ASP A 54 12.95 12.47 8.49
C ASP A 54 13.54 12.41 7.06
N MET A 55 14.04 11.24 6.66
CA MET A 55 14.59 11.00 5.33
C MET A 55 13.57 10.42 4.34
N VAL A 56 12.46 9.87 4.83
CA VAL A 56 11.50 9.10 4.01
C VAL A 56 10.94 9.91 2.85
N SER A 57 10.44 11.12 3.11
CA SER A 57 9.84 11.97 2.08
C SER A 57 10.84 12.36 1.00
N ALA A 58 12.07 12.72 1.40
CA ALA A 58 13.12 13.06 0.46
C ALA A 58 13.58 11.84 -0.37
N TYR A 59 13.68 10.67 0.27
CA TYR A 59 14.10 9.44 -0.38
C TYR A 59 13.12 8.98 -1.46
N LEU A 60 11.82 8.98 -1.15
CA LEU A 60 10.77 8.54 -2.07
C LEU A 60 10.23 9.66 -2.98
N GLY A 61 10.65 10.91 -2.78
CA GLY A 61 10.16 12.07 -3.54
C GLY A 61 8.70 12.41 -3.23
N LEU A 62 8.27 12.24 -1.97
CA LEU A 62 6.91 12.55 -1.54
C LEU A 62 6.71 14.06 -1.43
N GLU A 63 5.54 14.56 -1.83
CA GLU A 63 5.12 15.94 -1.62
C GLU A 63 4.61 16.18 -0.20
N ASP A 64 3.87 15.19 0.34
CA ASP A 64 3.32 15.21 1.69
C ASP A 64 4.07 14.24 2.60
N GLU A 65 4.22 14.61 3.87
CA GLU A 65 4.80 13.71 4.87
C GLU A 65 3.80 12.61 5.27
N PRO A 66 4.22 11.34 5.36
CA PRO A 66 3.36 10.27 5.85
C PRO A 66 3.08 10.44 7.35
N GLU A 67 1.87 10.09 7.79
CA GLU A 67 1.51 10.03 9.22
C GLU A 67 2.23 8.90 9.95
N ALA A 68 2.52 7.81 9.24
CA ALA A 68 3.35 6.70 9.70
C ALA A 68 4.09 6.07 8.52
N ALA A 69 5.30 5.63 8.75
CA ALA A 69 6.13 5.00 7.73
C ALA A 69 7.04 3.91 8.32
N ALA A 70 7.24 2.85 7.54
CA ALA A 70 8.29 1.87 7.76
C ALA A 70 9.02 1.69 6.42
N VAL A 71 10.23 2.20 6.32
CA VAL A 71 11.04 2.15 5.10
C VAL A 71 12.37 1.49 5.41
N TYR A 72 12.74 0.53 4.58
CA TYR A 72 13.97 -0.24 4.70
C TYR A 72 14.68 -0.28 3.36
N THR A 73 15.99 -0.09 3.37
CA THR A 73 16.83 -0.06 2.18
C THR A 73 18.02 -0.97 2.33
N SER A 74 18.58 -1.46 1.22
CA SER A 74 19.72 -2.34 1.23
C SER A 74 20.96 -1.68 1.87
N LEU A 75 21.62 -2.39 2.79
CA LEU A 75 22.92 -2.03 3.34
C LEU A 75 24.07 -2.34 2.38
N GLU A 76 23.83 -3.17 1.37
CA GLU A 76 24.84 -3.63 0.41
C GLU A 76 24.93 -2.75 -0.83
N GLY A 77 24.22 -1.61 -0.83
CA GLY A 77 24.13 -0.70 -1.98
C GLY A 77 23.39 -1.29 -3.17
N GLY A 78 22.54 -2.30 -2.96
CA GLY A 78 21.64 -2.83 -3.96
C GLY A 78 20.31 -2.09 -3.97
N TYR A 79 19.37 -2.59 -4.77
CA TYR A 79 18.06 -1.96 -4.99
C TYR A 79 16.91 -2.61 -4.23
N GLU A 80 17.18 -3.67 -3.45
CA GLU A 80 16.12 -4.23 -2.61
C GLU A 80 15.69 -3.22 -1.56
N GLU A 81 14.38 -2.98 -1.50
CA GLU A 81 13.78 -2.01 -0.61
C GLU A 81 12.34 -2.36 -0.27
N LEU A 82 11.89 -1.84 0.84
CA LEU A 82 10.54 -1.97 1.35
C LEU A 82 10.09 -0.62 1.90
N ALA A 83 8.96 -0.11 1.45
CA ALA A 83 8.33 1.05 2.05
C ALA A 83 6.84 0.78 2.28
N ILE A 84 6.36 1.07 3.49
CA ILE A 84 4.94 1.06 3.84
C ILE A 84 4.63 2.38 4.47
N LEU A 85 3.66 3.09 3.88
CA LEU A 85 3.31 4.45 4.24
C LEU A 85 1.82 4.51 4.61
N THR A 86 1.50 5.24 5.66
CA THR A 86 0.14 5.70 5.96
C THR A 86 0.09 7.20 5.71
N MET A 87 -0.73 7.60 4.75
CA MET A 87 -0.94 8.99 4.39
C MET A 87 -2.19 9.55 5.08
N ALA A 88 -2.39 10.86 5.05
CA ALA A 88 -3.52 11.53 5.69
C ALA A 88 -4.88 11.07 5.13
N ASP A 89 -4.95 10.79 3.83
CA ASP A 89 -6.15 10.33 3.14
C ASP A 89 -5.82 9.53 1.86
N GLU A 90 -6.85 9.08 1.15
CA GLU A 90 -6.70 8.29 -0.09
C GLU A 90 -6.10 9.10 -1.25
N ASP A 91 -6.34 10.39 -1.31
CA ASP A 91 -5.79 11.26 -2.37
C ASP A 91 -4.28 11.47 -2.15
N ALA A 92 -3.87 11.73 -0.92
CA ALA A 92 -2.45 11.79 -0.54
C ALA A 92 -1.75 10.43 -0.78
N ALA A 93 -2.43 9.31 -0.50
CA ALA A 93 -1.90 7.98 -0.82
C ALA A 93 -1.76 7.73 -2.32
N ALA A 94 -2.69 8.23 -3.14
CA ALA A 94 -2.57 8.14 -4.59
C ALA A 94 -1.37 8.93 -5.13
N ALA A 95 -1.11 10.12 -4.56
CA ALA A 95 0.08 10.91 -4.88
C ALA A 95 1.36 10.19 -4.43
N ALA A 96 1.40 9.63 -3.23
CA ALA A 96 2.52 8.87 -2.71
C ALA A 96 2.79 7.60 -3.54
N LYS A 97 1.75 6.90 -4.00
CA LYS A 97 1.89 5.78 -4.93
C LYS A 97 2.57 6.21 -6.23
N THR A 98 2.15 7.33 -6.81
CA THR A 98 2.76 7.87 -8.02
C THR A 98 4.22 8.24 -7.81
N ALA A 99 4.57 8.82 -6.66
CA ALA A 99 5.96 9.13 -6.31
C ALA A 99 6.80 7.84 -6.15
N ALA A 100 6.27 6.82 -5.49
CA ALA A 100 6.94 5.51 -5.36
C ALA A 100 7.17 4.83 -6.72
N GLU A 101 6.20 4.88 -7.63
CA GLU A 101 6.36 4.38 -9.00
C GLU A 101 7.44 5.16 -9.77
N ALA A 102 7.48 6.48 -9.62
CA ALA A 102 8.51 7.33 -10.23
C ALA A 102 9.91 7.05 -9.64
N HIS A 103 10.00 6.79 -8.33
CA HIS A 103 11.23 6.41 -7.66
C HIS A 103 11.81 5.11 -8.24
N VAL A 104 11.01 4.05 -8.36
CA VAL A 104 11.42 2.78 -8.98
C VAL A 104 11.81 2.97 -10.46
N ALA A 105 11.06 3.78 -11.20
CA ALA A 105 11.38 4.07 -12.61
C ALA A 105 12.74 4.76 -12.74
N ALA A 106 13.05 5.74 -11.89
CA ALA A 106 14.34 6.43 -11.89
C ALA A 106 15.51 5.49 -11.52
N GLN A 107 15.32 4.60 -10.55
CA GLN A 107 16.30 3.57 -10.20
C GLN A 107 16.52 2.60 -11.38
N THR A 108 15.43 2.16 -12.04
CA THR A 108 15.50 1.27 -13.20
C THR A 108 16.24 1.92 -14.38
N GLU A 109 15.98 3.20 -14.65
CA GLU A 109 16.69 3.95 -15.69
C GLU A 109 18.19 4.08 -15.35
N THR A 110 18.49 4.49 -14.12
CA THR A 110 19.87 4.62 -13.64
C THR A 110 20.63 3.30 -13.78
N GLU A 111 20.05 2.18 -13.32
CA GLU A 111 20.70 0.87 -13.38
C GLU A 111 20.88 0.39 -14.83
N THR A 112 19.91 0.68 -15.70
CA THR A 112 20.01 0.34 -17.13
C THR A 112 21.18 1.07 -17.79
N GLU A 113 21.45 2.31 -17.42
CA GLU A 113 22.53 3.12 -17.98
C GLU A 113 23.89 2.80 -17.35
N VAL A 114 23.94 2.72 -16.01
CA VAL A 114 25.18 2.62 -15.24
C VAL A 114 25.66 1.18 -15.08
N GLN A 115 24.74 0.22 -15.01
CA GLN A 115 25.00 -1.22 -14.82
C GLN A 115 25.88 -1.50 -13.59
N TYR A 116 25.55 -0.84 -12.47
CA TYR A 116 26.27 -1.01 -11.20
C TYR A 116 25.93 -2.34 -10.51
N LYS A 117 24.65 -2.69 -10.50
CA LYS A 117 24.09 -3.94 -9.95
C LYS A 117 23.13 -4.58 -10.97
N PRO A 118 23.62 -5.03 -12.15
CA PRO A 118 22.76 -5.51 -13.23
C PRO A 118 21.91 -6.72 -12.82
N GLU A 119 22.31 -7.46 -11.78
CA GLU A 119 21.54 -8.54 -11.18
C GLU A 119 20.25 -8.08 -10.49
N ASP A 120 20.19 -6.82 -10.06
CA ASP A 120 18.98 -6.25 -9.42
C ASP A 120 17.97 -5.66 -10.43
N LEU A 121 18.38 -5.50 -11.70
CA LEU A 121 17.50 -4.93 -12.74
C LEU A 121 16.19 -5.72 -12.93
N PRO A 122 16.16 -7.06 -12.89
CA PRO A 122 14.90 -7.81 -12.90
C PRO A 122 14.02 -7.49 -11.67
N LYS A 123 14.63 -7.34 -10.48
CA LYS A 123 13.90 -7.01 -9.25
C LYS A 123 13.21 -5.65 -9.36
N LEU A 124 13.90 -4.64 -9.90
CA LEU A 124 13.33 -3.31 -10.16
C LEU A 124 12.18 -3.35 -11.16
N LYS A 125 12.28 -4.16 -12.22
CA LYS A 125 11.23 -4.28 -13.25
C LYS A 125 9.97 -4.94 -12.74
N ASP A 126 10.10 -5.83 -11.78
CA ASP A 126 9.00 -6.59 -11.18
C ASP A 126 8.50 -5.94 -9.86
N ALA A 127 9.02 -4.74 -9.51
CA ALA A 127 8.66 -4.04 -8.29
C ALA A 127 7.15 -3.92 -8.09
N VAL A 128 6.73 -4.11 -6.86
CA VAL A 128 5.31 -4.03 -6.46
C VAL A 128 5.04 -2.68 -5.82
N VAL A 129 4.15 -1.89 -6.40
CA VAL A 129 3.60 -0.67 -5.79
C VAL A 129 2.09 -0.79 -5.72
N ARG A 130 1.52 -0.81 -4.52
CA ARG A 130 0.08 -0.98 -4.28
C ARG A 130 -0.44 0.08 -3.32
N GLN A 131 -1.70 0.46 -3.50
CA GLN A 131 -2.46 1.30 -2.57
C GLN A 131 -3.65 0.52 -2.01
N ALA A 132 -3.92 0.69 -0.73
CA ALA A 132 -5.14 0.21 -0.08
C ALA A 132 -5.62 1.29 0.91
N GLY A 133 -6.77 1.93 0.59
CA GLY A 133 -7.23 3.10 1.33
C GLY A 133 -6.18 4.21 1.33
N ASN A 134 -5.84 4.70 2.50
CA ASN A 134 -4.81 5.73 2.71
C ASN A 134 -3.39 5.16 2.90
N THR A 135 -3.15 3.89 2.58
CA THR A 135 -1.84 3.26 2.74
C THR A 135 -1.23 2.88 1.38
N VAL A 136 0.09 2.95 1.30
CA VAL A 136 0.88 2.58 0.13
C VAL A 136 1.97 1.60 0.54
N VAL A 137 2.19 0.58 -0.27
CA VAL A 137 3.33 -0.33 -0.15
C VAL A 137 4.15 -0.30 -1.42
N LEU A 138 5.47 -0.21 -1.27
CA LEU A 138 6.48 -0.41 -2.31
C LEU A 138 7.38 -1.56 -1.87
N VAL A 139 7.64 -2.51 -2.77
CA VAL A 139 8.59 -3.60 -2.53
C VAL A 139 9.43 -3.83 -3.78
N VAL A 140 10.75 -3.81 -3.61
CA VAL A 140 11.74 -4.33 -4.56
C VAL A 140 12.43 -5.51 -3.88
N ALA A 141 12.23 -6.72 -4.38
CA ALA A 141 12.64 -7.96 -3.71
C ALA A 141 13.15 -9.02 -4.69
N ALA A 142 13.78 -10.07 -4.16
CA ALA A 142 14.23 -11.21 -4.94
C ALA A 142 13.11 -12.24 -5.18
N ASP A 143 12.17 -12.39 -4.23
CA ASP A 143 11.07 -13.38 -4.32
C ASP A 143 9.70 -12.68 -4.20
N TYR A 144 9.05 -12.48 -5.34
CA TYR A 144 7.73 -11.86 -5.42
C TYR A 144 6.57 -12.81 -5.08
N ASP A 145 6.78 -14.12 -5.06
CA ASP A 145 5.79 -15.07 -4.56
C ASP A 145 5.66 -14.93 -3.05
N ALA A 146 6.79 -14.79 -2.34
CA ALA A 146 6.80 -14.51 -0.91
C ALA A 146 6.18 -13.13 -0.59
N VAL A 147 6.47 -12.10 -1.38
CA VAL A 147 5.83 -10.77 -1.25
C VAL A 147 4.32 -10.87 -1.40
N SER A 148 3.85 -11.55 -2.46
CA SER A 148 2.42 -11.69 -2.74
C SER A 148 1.70 -12.47 -1.64
N ALA A 149 2.32 -13.53 -1.11
CA ALA A 149 1.76 -14.32 -0.01
C ALA A 149 1.50 -13.46 1.24
N VAL A 150 2.40 -12.54 1.57
CA VAL A 150 2.22 -11.60 2.69
C VAL A 150 1.16 -10.56 2.38
N LEU A 151 1.25 -9.87 1.24
CA LEU A 151 0.36 -8.76 0.92
C LEU A 151 -1.08 -9.21 0.67
N ASP A 152 -1.29 -10.40 0.11
CA ASP A 152 -2.61 -10.97 -0.15
C ASP A 152 -3.17 -11.72 1.06
N GLY A 153 -2.33 -12.19 1.98
CA GLY A 153 -2.71 -12.84 3.24
C GLY A 153 -3.05 -11.84 4.36
N SER A 154 -2.71 -10.57 4.20
CA SER A 154 -2.98 -9.49 5.17
C SER A 154 -4.39 -8.88 5.04
N LYS A 155 -5.28 -9.51 4.27
CA LYS A 155 -6.68 -9.09 4.05
C LYS A 155 -7.63 -9.66 5.07
#